data_1953a29935cd1f9479ab0fb2a73d177c
#
_entry.id   1953a29935cd1f9479ab0fb2a73d177c
#
_cell.length_a   1.000
_cell.length_b   1.000
_cell.length_c   1.000
_cell.angle_alpha   90.00
_cell.angle_beta   90.00
_cell.angle_gamma   90.00
#
_symmetry.space_group_name_H-M   'P 1'
#
loop_
_entity.id
_entity.type
_entity.pdbx_description
1 polymer ?
#
loop_
_entity_poly.entity_id
_entity_poly.type
_entity_poly.pdbx_seq_one_letter_code
_entity_poly.pdbx_strand_id
1 'polypeptide(L)'
;MRFFRAAAFVCVVTFALVGTNGHAQAVRQISADDPRLSFEGRTELAEKRIRMGFPGVTLRFVYRGPAPTLKLTGDNQNCFFNLSCNGWDPVLIHLKQGPNEIALPTGTAPAKGWVIELVRRTESWMGTASFDGLDLPAGTELMPVPPAPERRLMFIGDSLTCGEYNERFPPENDDTPRSTNAARSYGMLLARWLHAQVHLVAYGGRGITRDWSGKTATNTVPVFFARAMPDDPNSIWNHTRYTPDVIVINVGTDLDAGLLDEEKFLDAYTAFVEQVRAAHSTASILLCESGFQSDGSDGKSRAPRDLLLRTIKAVVERRRAAGDTRVRFALTGFHPGTPTNSHVVAFQQEQIAEDLLGPLRELAGWK
;
A
#
# COMPACT_ATOMS: atom_id res chain seq x y z
N MET A 1 -9.42 33.00 -17.10
CA MET A 1 -10.52 32.02 -17.03
C MET A 1 -10.44 31.15 -18.29
N ARG A 2 -9.85 29.98 -18.20
CA ARG A 2 -9.81 28.97 -19.27
C ARG A 2 -10.56 27.75 -18.73
N PHE A 3 -11.71 27.46 -19.30
CA PHE A 3 -12.53 26.29 -18.98
C PHE A 3 -11.87 25.05 -19.59
N PHE A 4 -11.42 24.12 -18.76
CA PHE A 4 -11.09 22.76 -19.17
C PHE A 4 -12.39 21.94 -19.25
N ARG A 5 -12.73 21.50 -20.45
CA ARG A 5 -13.80 20.51 -20.64
C ARG A 5 -13.29 19.13 -20.28
N ALA A 6 -13.82 18.58 -19.19
CA ALA A 6 -13.66 17.16 -18.87
C ALA A 6 -14.50 16.33 -19.88
N ALA A 7 -13.84 15.51 -20.67
CA ALA A 7 -14.50 14.49 -21.48
C ALA A 7 -14.66 13.23 -20.62
N ALA A 8 -15.85 12.98 -20.13
CA ALA A 8 -16.20 11.72 -19.48
C ALA A 8 -16.35 10.64 -20.55
N PHE A 9 -15.44 9.66 -20.55
CA PHE A 9 -15.59 8.45 -21.35
C PHE A 9 -16.46 7.45 -20.59
N VAL A 10 -17.70 7.28 -21.04
CA VAL A 10 -18.58 6.20 -20.61
C VAL A 10 -18.23 4.97 -21.43
N CYS A 11 -17.63 3.97 -20.81
CA CYS A 11 -17.38 2.67 -21.45
C CYS A 11 -18.69 1.87 -21.44
N VAL A 12 -19.45 1.89 -22.54
CA VAL A 12 -20.60 1.01 -22.74
C VAL A 12 -20.08 -0.31 -23.31
N VAL A 13 -20.17 -1.36 -22.51
CA VAL A 13 -19.87 -2.73 -22.97
C VAL A 13 -21.10 -3.25 -23.73
N THR A 14 -21.07 -3.17 -25.05
CA THR A 14 -22.05 -3.81 -25.94
C THR A 14 -21.54 -5.21 -26.30
N PHE A 15 -22.24 -6.24 -25.88
CA PHE A 15 -22.06 -7.60 -26.39
C PHE A 15 -22.63 -7.70 -27.80
N ALA A 16 -21.76 -7.73 -28.80
CA ALA A 16 -22.15 -8.13 -30.16
C ALA A 16 -21.72 -9.60 -30.35
N LEU A 17 -22.70 -10.49 -30.42
CA LEU A 17 -22.52 -11.85 -30.92
C LEU A 17 -22.36 -11.75 -32.44
N VAL A 18 -21.14 -11.75 -32.93
CA VAL A 18 -20.84 -11.97 -34.35
C VAL A 18 -20.20 -13.34 -34.48
N GLY A 19 -20.97 -14.31 -34.95
CA GLY A 19 -20.43 -15.58 -35.38
C GLY A 19 -19.62 -15.39 -36.66
N THR A 20 -18.30 -15.47 -36.55
CA THR A 20 -17.39 -15.66 -37.68
C THR A 20 -16.46 -16.82 -37.38
N ASN A 21 -16.35 -17.75 -38.34
CA ASN A 21 -15.32 -18.78 -38.36
C ASN A 21 -13.92 -18.12 -38.41
N GLY A 22 -13.48 -17.57 -37.30
CA GLY A 22 -12.13 -17.06 -37.12
C GLY A 22 -11.27 -18.20 -36.59
N HIS A 23 -10.19 -18.52 -37.27
CA HIS A 23 -9.10 -19.31 -36.71
C HIS A 23 -8.79 -18.73 -35.34
N ALA A 24 -8.93 -19.54 -34.29
CA ALA A 24 -8.55 -19.12 -32.92
C ALA A 24 -7.09 -18.63 -32.97
N GLN A 25 -6.92 -17.33 -32.85
CA GLN A 25 -5.59 -16.72 -32.89
C GLN A 25 -4.81 -17.33 -31.72
N ALA A 26 -3.63 -17.89 -32.00
CA ALA A 26 -2.84 -18.57 -30.97
C ALA A 26 -2.55 -17.60 -29.81
N VAL A 27 -3.09 -17.92 -28.62
CA VAL A 27 -2.87 -17.15 -27.40
C VAL A 27 -1.67 -17.73 -26.67
N ARG A 28 -0.65 -16.93 -26.40
CA ARG A 28 0.51 -17.31 -25.59
C ARG A 28 0.27 -16.93 -24.15
N GLN A 29 0.31 -17.91 -23.27
CA GLN A 29 0.25 -17.67 -21.82
C GLN A 29 1.60 -17.25 -21.27
N ILE A 30 1.62 -16.23 -20.43
CA ILE A 30 2.77 -15.75 -19.68
C ILE A 30 2.54 -16.07 -18.21
N SER A 31 3.50 -16.77 -17.62
CA SER A 31 3.48 -17.11 -16.19
C SER A 31 3.60 -15.87 -15.32
N ALA A 32 3.04 -15.92 -14.11
CA ALA A 32 3.07 -14.81 -13.17
C ALA A 32 4.48 -14.43 -12.69
N ASP A 33 5.44 -15.34 -12.81
CA ASP A 33 6.85 -15.15 -12.46
C ASP A 33 7.76 -14.79 -13.65
N ASP A 34 7.17 -14.42 -14.79
CA ASP A 34 7.95 -13.98 -15.97
C ASP A 34 8.80 -12.74 -15.61
N PRO A 35 10.12 -12.74 -15.91
CA PRO A 35 11.02 -11.65 -15.49
C PRO A 35 10.73 -10.29 -16.14
N ARG A 36 9.86 -10.22 -17.14
CA ARG A 36 9.38 -8.98 -17.74
C ARG A 36 8.20 -8.38 -16.98
N LEU A 37 7.73 -9.03 -15.92
CA LEU A 37 6.71 -8.55 -14.98
C LEU A 37 7.42 -8.07 -13.71
N SER A 38 7.24 -6.82 -13.35
CA SER A 38 7.86 -6.24 -12.16
C SER A 38 6.84 -6.07 -11.05
N PHE A 39 7.13 -6.62 -9.88
CA PHE A 39 6.32 -6.43 -8.69
C PHE A 39 7.06 -5.57 -7.67
N GLU A 40 6.34 -4.61 -7.11
CA GLU A 40 6.76 -3.78 -5.98
C GLU A 40 5.81 -4.02 -4.82
N GLY A 41 6.32 -4.07 -3.58
CA GLY A 41 5.56 -4.51 -2.43
C GLY A 41 5.82 -5.98 -2.07
N ARG A 42 5.26 -6.44 -0.95
CA ARG A 42 5.42 -7.83 -0.52
C ARG A 42 4.47 -8.75 -1.26
N THR A 43 5.05 -9.75 -1.89
CA THR A 43 4.33 -10.78 -2.64
C THR A 43 4.88 -12.16 -2.34
N GLU A 44 4.07 -13.18 -2.53
CA GLU A 44 4.44 -14.57 -2.41
C GLU A 44 4.17 -15.32 -3.71
N LEU A 45 5.17 -16.02 -4.23
CA LEU A 45 4.97 -16.94 -5.34
C LEU A 45 4.51 -18.29 -4.77
N ALA A 46 3.29 -18.68 -5.06
CA ALA A 46 2.72 -19.96 -4.69
C ALA A 46 1.90 -20.53 -5.87
N GLU A 47 2.06 -21.81 -6.18
CA GLU A 47 1.31 -22.50 -7.23
C GLU A 47 1.34 -21.76 -8.60
N LYS A 48 2.48 -21.19 -8.97
CA LYS A 48 2.68 -20.36 -10.18
C LYS A 48 1.85 -19.08 -10.25
N ARG A 49 1.36 -18.59 -9.11
CA ARG A 49 0.63 -17.34 -8.95
C ARG A 49 1.39 -16.41 -8.04
N ILE A 50 1.25 -15.11 -8.22
CA ILE A 50 1.77 -14.11 -7.29
C ILE A 50 0.65 -13.68 -6.36
N ARG A 51 0.70 -14.12 -5.10
CA ARG A 51 -0.26 -13.74 -4.05
C ARG A 51 0.05 -12.35 -3.52
N MET A 52 -0.99 -11.56 -3.27
CA MET A 52 -0.94 -10.17 -2.82
C MET A 52 -1.89 -9.97 -1.63
N GLY A 53 -1.35 -9.67 -0.46
CA GLY A 53 -2.14 -9.39 0.77
C GLY A 53 -1.97 -7.94 1.24
N PHE A 54 -0.77 -7.38 1.21
CA PHE A 54 -0.51 -6.01 1.63
C PHE A 54 -1.08 -4.97 0.67
N PRO A 55 -1.47 -3.77 1.17
CA PRO A 55 -1.90 -2.65 0.33
C PRO A 55 -0.73 -2.11 -0.50
N GLY A 56 -1.02 -1.42 -1.59
CA GLY A 56 -0.01 -0.76 -2.41
C GLY A 56 0.87 -1.69 -3.24
N VAL A 57 0.68 -3.03 -3.18
CA VAL A 57 1.39 -3.95 -4.10
C VAL A 57 1.10 -3.55 -5.53
N THR A 58 2.17 -3.35 -6.30
CA THR A 58 2.10 -2.81 -7.65
C THR A 58 2.73 -3.76 -8.64
N LEU A 59 1.98 -4.14 -9.67
CA LEU A 59 2.48 -4.85 -10.86
C LEU A 59 2.73 -3.83 -11.97
N ARG A 60 3.92 -3.89 -12.60
CA ARG A 60 4.28 -3.13 -13.80
C ARG A 60 4.74 -4.03 -14.91
N PHE A 61 4.31 -3.75 -16.13
CA PHE A 61 4.83 -4.35 -17.35
C PHE A 61 4.62 -3.45 -18.55
N VAL A 62 5.32 -3.75 -19.65
CA VAL A 62 5.21 -2.99 -20.89
C VAL A 62 4.91 -3.95 -22.03
N TYR A 63 3.97 -3.58 -22.92
CA TYR A 63 3.67 -4.37 -24.11
C TYR A 63 3.51 -3.52 -25.37
N ARG A 64 3.70 -4.17 -26.52
CA ARG A 64 3.36 -3.66 -27.85
C ARG A 64 2.47 -4.66 -28.59
N GLY A 65 1.68 -4.15 -29.52
CA GLY A 65 0.75 -4.96 -30.31
C GLY A 65 -0.65 -5.04 -29.70
N PRO A 66 -1.44 -6.05 -30.05
CA PRO A 66 -2.78 -6.28 -29.50
C PRO A 66 -2.76 -6.35 -27.97
N ALA A 67 -3.83 -5.86 -27.33
CA ALA A 67 -3.92 -5.81 -25.89
C ALA A 67 -3.94 -7.21 -25.26
N PRO A 68 -3.07 -7.50 -24.27
CA PRO A 68 -3.14 -8.72 -23.51
C PRO A 68 -4.34 -8.72 -22.56
N THR A 69 -4.73 -9.92 -22.12
CA THR A 69 -5.69 -10.10 -21.04
C THR A 69 -4.93 -10.35 -19.74
N LEU A 70 -5.23 -9.54 -18.73
CA LEU A 70 -4.67 -9.66 -17.38
C LEU A 70 -5.52 -10.64 -16.57
N LYS A 71 -4.91 -11.67 -15.98
CA LYS A 71 -5.61 -12.67 -15.17
C LYS A 71 -5.35 -12.45 -13.68
N LEU A 72 -6.44 -12.31 -12.93
CA LEU A 72 -6.43 -12.13 -11.48
C LEU A 72 -7.44 -13.07 -10.83
N THR A 73 -7.14 -13.57 -9.65
CA THR A 73 -8.12 -14.26 -8.82
C THR A 73 -8.32 -13.48 -7.52
N GLY A 74 -9.57 -13.13 -7.21
CA GLY A 74 -9.96 -12.58 -5.90
C GLY A 74 -10.45 -13.68 -4.97
N ASP A 75 -10.07 -13.65 -3.70
CA ASP A 75 -10.60 -14.58 -2.70
C ASP A 75 -12.06 -14.23 -2.31
N ASN A 76 -12.44 -12.98 -2.49
CA ASN A 76 -13.79 -12.46 -2.30
C ASN A 76 -14.06 -11.26 -3.21
N GLN A 77 -15.20 -10.57 -3.01
CA GLN A 77 -15.62 -9.42 -3.82
C GLN A 77 -15.12 -8.06 -3.28
N ASN A 78 -14.22 -8.02 -2.31
CA ASN A 78 -13.73 -6.76 -1.72
C ASN A 78 -12.32 -6.40 -2.19
N CYS A 79 -11.84 -7.03 -3.26
CA CYS A 79 -10.54 -6.75 -3.84
C CYS A 79 -10.64 -5.67 -4.92
N PHE A 80 -10.01 -4.53 -4.68
CA PHE A 80 -10.00 -3.40 -5.60
C PHE A 80 -8.57 -3.04 -6.02
N PHE A 81 -8.42 -2.61 -7.28
CA PHE A 81 -7.17 -2.17 -7.87
C PHE A 81 -7.36 -0.86 -8.64
N ASN A 82 -6.29 -0.09 -8.76
CA ASN A 82 -6.15 0.99 -9.72
C ASN A 82 -5.36 0.46 -10.92
N LEU A 83 -5.92 0.55 -12.12
CA LEU A 83 -5.24 0.24 -13.37
C LEU A 83 -4.94 1.53 -14.11
N SER A 84 -3.68 1.86 -14.33
CA SER A 84 -3.27 2.98 -15.17
C SER A 84 -2.44 2.54 -16.37
N CYS A 85 -2.50 3.34 -17.43
CA CYS A 85 -1.75 3.15 -18.65
C CYS A 85 -0.98 4.42 -18.97
N ASN A 86 0.34 4.32 -19.15
CA ASN A 86 1.18 5.45 -19.52
C ASN A 86 1.04 6.67 -18.58
N GLY A 87 0.73 6.45 -17.31
CA GLY A 87 0.51 7.52 -16.32
C GLY A 87 -0.81 8.27 -16.46
N TRP A 88 -1.78 7.74 -17.23
CA TRP A 88 -3.14 8.29 -17.25
C TRP A 88 -3.85 8.07 -15.92
N ASP A 89 -4.93 8.81 -15.71
CA ASP A 89 -5.77 8.64 -14.52
C ASP A 89 -6.22 7.19 -14.38
N PRO A 90 -6.11 6.61 -13.18
CA PRO A 90 -6.37 5.19 -12.98
C PRO A 90 -7.86 4.87 -13.11
N VAL A 91 -8.14 3.73 -13.72
CA VAL A 91 -9.47 3.11 -13.75
C VAL A 91 -9.59 2.18 -12.54
N LEU A 92 -10.72 2.25 -11.86
CA LEU A 92 -11.04 1.35 -10.76
C LEU A 92 -11.38 -0.04 -11.28
N ILE A 93 -10.63 -1.05 -10.87
CA ILE A 93 -10.91 -2.46 -11.12
C ILE A 93 -11.46 -3.09 -9.85
N HIS A 94 -12.64 -3.68 -9.94
CA HIS A 94 -13.29 -4.43 -8.88
C HIS A 94 -13.29 -5.92 -9.25
N LEU A 95 -12.62 -6.75 -8.46
CA LEU A 95 -12.61 -8.19 -8.70
C LEU A 95 -13.88 -8.84 -8.12
N LYS A 96 -14.42 -9.79 -8.87
CA LYS A 96 -15.38 -10.77 -8.34
C LYS A 96 -14.61 -11.86 -7.60
N GLN A 97 -15.27 -12.56 -6.71
CA GLN A 97 -14.71 -13.78 -6.13
C GLN A 97 -14.38 -14.81 -7.23
N GLY A 98 -13.21 -15.42 -7.14
CA GLY A 98 -12.71 -16.35 -8.16
C GLY A 98 -11.95 -15.67 -9.30
N PRO A 99 -11.80 -16.34 -10.45
CA PRO A 99 -11.03 -15.84 -11.60
C PRO A 99 -11.68 -14.61 -12.25
N ASN A 100 -10.83 -13.65 -12.64
CA ASN A 100 -11.20 -12.44 -13.36
C ASN A 100 -10.27 -12.24 -14.56
N GLU A 101 -10.82 -11.82 -15.68
CA GLU A 101 -10.09 -11.43 -16.89
C GLU A 101 -10.29 -9.93 -17.10
N ILE A 102 -9.20 -9.17 -17.09
CA ILE A 102 -9.22 -7.72 -17.25
C ILE A 102 -8.64 -7.39 -18.62
N ALA A 103 -9.50 -6.84 -19.49
CA ALA A 103 -9.07 -6.32 -20.79
C ALA A 103 -8.26 -5.03 -20.60
N LEU A 104 -7.13 -4.94 -21.28
CA LEU A 104 -6.30 -3.74 -21.28
C LEU A 104 -6.71 -2.82 -22.43
N PRO A 105 -6.33 -1.53 -22.39
CA PRO A 105 -6.64 -0.58 -23.46
C PRO A 105 -6.13 -1.04 -24.82
N THR A 106 -6.94 -0.81 -25.83
CA THR A 106 -6.61 -1.08 -27.24
C THR A 106 -6.37 0.24 -27.97
N GLY A 107 -5.59 0.21 -29.03
CA GLY A 107 -5.33 1.36 -29.89
C GLY A 107 -3.90 1.39 -30.41
N THR A 108 -3.51 2.50 -31.03
CA THR A 108 -2.14 2.68 -31.52
C THR A 108 -1.19 2.81 -30.32
N ALA A 109 -0.31 1.83 -30.15
CA ALA A 109 0.67 1.86 -29.07
C ALA A 109 1.62 3.05 -29.23
N PRO A 110 1.96 3.76 -28.15
CA PRO A 110 3.05 4.71 -28.16
C PRO A 110 4.37 4.04 -28.62
N ALA A 111 5.32 4.83 -29.13
CA ALA A 111 6.59 4.29 -29.61
C ALA A 111 7.35 3.43 -28.58
N LYS A 112 7.17 3.74 -27.29
CA LYS A 112 7.77 2.99 -26.16
C LYS A 112 6.91 1.81 -25.68
N GLY A 113 5.75 1.56 -26.28
CA GLY A 113 4.75 0.58 -25.84
C GLY A 113 3.77 1.13 -24.81
N TRP A 114 2.85 0.28 -24.39
CA TRP A 114 1.90 0.54 -23.31
C TRP A 114 2.54 0.17 -21.97
N VAL A 115 2.78 1.16 -21.14
CA VAL A 115 3.24 0.95 -19.75
C VAL A 115 2.01 0.75 -18.89
N ILE A 116 1.87 -0.43 -18.32
CA ILE A 116 0.77 -0.80 -17.43
C ILE A 116 1.25 -0.75 -15.99
N GLU A 117 0.45 -0.12 -15.14
CA GLU A 117 0.60 -0.15 -13.70
C GLU A 117 -0.72 -0.57 -13.07
N LEU A 118 -0.68 -1.65 -12.27
CA LEU A 118 -1.82 -2.15 -11.51
C LEU A 118 -1.46 -2.08 -10.03
N VAL A 119 -2.12 -1.20 -9.27
CA VAL A 119 -1.88 -0.97 -7.84
C VAL A 119 -3.02 -1.55 -7.03
N ARG A 120 -2.72 -2.44 -6.09
CA ARG A 120 -3.68 -2.94 -5.12
C ARG A 120 -4.13 -1.83 -4.18
N ARG A 121 -5.44 -1.56 -4.12
CA ARG A 121 -6.02 -0.51 -3.27
C ARG A 121 -6.25 -0.96 -1.84
N THR A 122 -6.78 -2.18 -1.70
CA THR A 122 -7.30 -2.75 -0.45
C THR A 122 -6.26 -3.58 0.29
N GLU A 123 -6.51 -3.79 1.55
CA GLU A 123 -5.65 -4.55 2.45
C GLU A 123 -6.19 -5.97 2.75
N SER A 124 -5.44 -6.75 3.53
CA SER A 124 -5.64 -8.19 3.67
C SER A 124 -6.98 -8.58 4.29
N TRP A 125 -7.45 -7.88 5.35
CA TRP A 125 -8.72 -8.21 6.00
C TRP A 125 -9.95 -7.97 5.11
N MET A 126 -9.82 -7.10 4.11
CA MET A 126 -10.85 -6.86 3.11
C MET A 126 -10.90 -7.99 2.08
N GLY A 127 -9.79 -8.73 1.89
CA GLY A 127 -9.63 -9.84 0.96
C GLY A 127 -8.23 -9.87 0.37
N THR A 128 -7.82 -11.02 -0.15
CA THR A 128 -6.55 -11.20 -0.85
C THR A 128 -6.77 -11.45 -2.34
N ALA A 129 -5.74 -11.22 -3.14
CA ALA A 129 -5.81 -11.52 -4.56
C ALA A 129 -4.52 -12.20 -5.03
N SER A 130 -4.62 -12.91 -6.16
CA SER A 130 -3.45 -13.39 -6.88
C SER A 130 -3.45 -12.87 -8.32
N PHE A 131 -2.25 -12.63 -8.82
CA PHE A 131 -2.00 -12.47 -10.24
C PHE A 131 -1.63 -13.82 -10.82
N ASP A 132 -2.37 -14.23 -11.86
CA ASP A 132 -2.30 -15.58 -12.42
C ASP A 132 -1.54 -15.59 -13.77
N GLY A 133 -1.15 -14.42 -14.28
CA GLY A 133 -0.40 -14.26 -15.53
C GLY A 133 -1.14 -13.42 -16.57
N LEU A 134 -0.65 -13.49 -17.80
CA LEU A 134 -1.23 -12.79 -18.95
C LEU A 134 -1.51 -13.77 -20.09
N ASP A 135 -2.60 -13.51 -20.82
CA ASP A 135 -2.84 -14.09 -22.12
C ASP A 135 -2.46 -13.08 -23.20
N LEU A 136 -1.48 -13.40 -24.01
CA LEU A 136 -1.00 -12.56 -25.11
C LEU A 136 -1.58 -13.03 -26.44
N PRO A 137 -2.39 -12.19 -27.12
CA PRO A 137 -2.78 -12.44 -28.51
C PRO A 137 -1.57 -12.52 -29.44
N ALA A 138 -1.73 -13.15 -30.60
CA ALA A 138 -0.69 -13.17 -31.63
C ALA A 138 -0.29 -11.73 -32.02
N GLY A 139 1.01 -11.48 -32.16
CA GLY A 139 1.55 -10.15 -32.45
C GLY A 139 1.77 -9.27 -31.23
N THR A 140 1.44 -9.75 -30.01
CA THR A 140 1.77 -9.04 -28.78
C THR A 140 3.15 -9.42 -28.26
N GLU A 141 3.94 -8.42 -27.93
CA GLU A 141 5.27 -8.56 -27.34
C GLU A 141 5.34 -7.88 -25.97
N LEU A 142 5.88 -8.60 -24.97
CA LEU A 142 6.27 -7.97 -23.70
C LEU A 142 7.65 -7.36 -23.84
N MET A 143 7.75 -6.08 -23.47
CA MET A 143 8.97 -5.30 -23.48
C MET A 143 9.61 -5.30 -22.09
N PRO A 144 10.92 -5.01 -21.96
CA PRO A 144 11.51 -4.73 -20.65
C PRO A 144 10.83 -3.57 -19.95
N VAL A 145 10.60 -3.70 -18.64
CA VAL A 145 10.13 -2.57 -17.83
C VAL A 145 11.26 -1.56 -17.63
N PRO A 146 10.94 -0.26 -17.47
CA PRO A 146 11.93 0.74 -17.05
C PRO A 146 12.61 0.32 -15.73
N PRO A 147 13.89 0.68 -15.53
CA PRO A 147 14.56 0.43 -14.26
C PRO A 147 13.77 1.01 -13.08
N ALA A 148 13.70 0.26 -11.98
CA ALA A 148 13.10 0.76 -10.76
C ALA A 148 13.94 1.91 -10.17
N PRO A 149 13.32 2.87 -9.45
CA PRO A 149 14.05 3.89 -8.72
C PRO A 149 15.09 3.29 -7.77
N GLU A 150 16.21 3.99 -7.55
CA GLU A 150 17.26 3.53 -6.64
C GLU A 150 16.86 3.67 -5.17
N ARG A 151 16.16 4.77 -4.83
CA ARG A 151 15.68 5.06 -3.47
C ARG A 151 14.62 4.05 -3.06
N ARG A 152 14.65 3.60 -1.79
CA ARG A 152 13.75 2.58 -1.28
C ARG A 152 13.16 2.97 0.07
N LEU A 153 11.84 2.99 0.14
CA LEU A 153 11.07 3.32 1.33
C LEU A 153 10.26 2.12 1.81
N MET A 154 10.14 1.98 3.12
CA MET A 154 9.19 1.06 3.74
C MET A 154 8.35 1.83 4.75
N PHE A 155 7.04 1.66 4.70
CA PHE A 155 6.11 2.21 5.68
C PHE A 155 5.47 1.05 6.42
N ILE A 156 5.62 1.05 7.74
CA ILE A 156 5.01 0.05 8.63
C ILE A 156 3.92 0.77 9.42
N GLY A 157 2.70 0.24 9.39
CA GLY A 157 1.61 0.96 10.03
C GLY A 157 0.29 0.20 10.10
N ASP A 158 -0.73 0.96 10.42
CA ASP A 158 -2.12 0.54 10.56
C ASP A 158 -2.99 1.05 9.40
N SER A 159 -4.29 1.27 9.65
CA SER A 159 -5.26 1.73 8.64
C SER A 159 -4.87 3.07 7.99
N LEU A 160 -4.18 3.95 8.71
CA LEU A 160 -3.70 5.22 8.17
C LEU A 160 -2.70 4.97 7.03
N THR A 161 -1.77 4.04 7.22
CA THR A 161 -0.78 3.65 6.22
C THR A 161 -1.41 2.86 5.07
N CYS A 162 -2.47 2.10 5.33
CA CYS A 162 -3.25 1.40 4.30
C CYS A 162 -4.00 2.36 3.36
N GLY A 163 -4.26 3.61 3.78
CA GLY A 163 -5.15 4.52 3.09
C GLY A 163 -6.62 4.12 3.19
N GLU A 164 -7.01 3.52 4.34
CA GLU A 164 -8.37 3.07 4.59
C GLU A 164 -9.33 4.27 4.60
N TYR A 165 -10.47 4.15 3.90
CA TYR A 165 -11.50 5.18 3.77
C TYR A 165 -11.06 6.53 3.16
N ASN A 166 -9.89 6.65 2.60
CA ASN A 166 -9.35 7.94 2.19
C ASN A 166 -10.04 8.59 0.97
N GLU A 167 -10.83 7.82 0.20
CA GLU A 167 -11.64 8.32 -0.92
C GLU A 167 -13.14 8.39 -0.60
N ARG A 168 -13.48 8.52 0.68
CA ARG A 168 -14.87 8.71 1.08
C ARG A 168 -15.31 10.15 0.84
N PHE A 169 -16.49 10.31 0.22
CA PHE A 169 -17.13 11.60 -0.01
C PHE A 169 -18.59 11.57 0.46
N PRO A 170 -19.12 12.66 0.98
CA PRO A 170 -20.54 12.77 1.29
C PRO A 170 -21.42 12.70 0.02
N PRO A 171 -22.62 12.09 0.06
CA PRO A 171 -23.10 11.28 1.17
C PRO A 171 -22.25 10.02 1.31
N GLU A 172 -21.81 9.79 2.55
CA GLU A 172 -20.94 8.66 2.84
C GLU A 172 -21.66 7.37 2.50
N ASN A 173 -21.05 6.58 1.61
CA ASN A 173 -21.44 5.20 1.47
C ASN A 173 -20.51 4.36 2.35
N ASP A 174 -21.08 3.39 3.05
CA ASP A 174 -20.34 2.52 3.98
C ASP A 174 -19.52 1.42 3.26
N ASP A 175 -19.23 1.60 1.96
CA ASP A 175 -18.41 0.67 1.20
C ASP A 175 -16.92 0.92 1.48
N THR A 176 -16.45 0.45 2.63
CA THR A 176 -15.05 0.58 3.08
C THR A 176 -14.06 0.07 2.05
N PRO A 177 -14.20 -1.13 1.47
CA PRO A 177 -13.24 -1.61 0.49
C PRO A 177 -13.15 -0.70 -0.75
N ARG A 178 -14.28 -0.21 -1.25
CA ARG A 178 -14.31 0.64 -2.43
C ARG A 178 -13.68 2.01 -2.21
N SER A 179 -13.89 2.61 -1.03
CA SER A 179 -13.35 3.92 -0.66
C SER A 179 -11.94 3.88 -0.09
N THR A 180 -11.39 2.69 0.10
CA THR A 180 -9.98 2.49 0.47
C THR A 180 -9.10 2.59 -0.75
N ASN A 181 -8.03 3.41 -0.67
CA ASN A 181 -7.07 3.56 -1.79
C ASN A 181 -5.64 3.76 -1.29
N ALA A 182 -4.90 2.66 -1.19
CA ALA A 182 -3.50 2.68 -0.81
C ALA A 182 -2.63 3.58 -1.71
N ALA A 183 -2.96 3.68 -3.02
CA ALA A 183 -2.22 4.54 -3.94
C ALA A 183 -2.30 6.04 -3.58
N ARG A 184 -3.25 6.43 -2.72
CA ARG A 184 -3.39 7.79 -2.19
C ARG A 184 -3.02 7.90 -0.70
N SER A 185 -2.40 6.87 -0.11
CA SER A 185 -1.84 6.97 1.23
C SER A 185 -0.57 7.83 1.25
N TYR A 186 -0.28 8.42 2.39
CA TYR A 186 0.90 9.28 2.56
C TYR A 186 2.21 8.57 2.15
N GLY A 187 2.32 7.26 2.40
CA GLY A 187 3.49 6.48 2.03
C GLY A 187 3.68 6.37 0.53
N MET A 188 2.60 6.09 -0.22
CA MET A 188 2.64 6.04 -1.69
C MET A 188 2.85 7.44 -2.31
N LEU A 189 2.32 8.50 -1.68
CA LEU A 189 2.55 9.89 -2.10
C LEU A 189 4.03 10.26 -1.95
N LEU A 190 4.61 10.02 -0.77
CA LEU A 190 6.03 10.27 -0.50
C LEU A 190 6.95 9.52 -1.47
N ALA A 191 6.64 8.25 -1.76
CA ALA A 191 7.42 7.47 -2.71
C ALA A 191 7.41 8.10 -4.12
N ARG A 192 6.25 8.55 -4.59
CA ARG A 192 6.15 9.27 -5.89
C ARG A 192 6.92 10.59 -5.88
N TRP A 193 6.76 11.42 -4.85
CA TRP A 193 7.44 12.72 -4.75
C TRP A 193 8.96 12.60 -4.65
N LEU A 194 9.44 11.51 -4.02
CA LEU A 194 10.86 11.24 -3.84
C LEU A 194 11.47 10.36 -4.95
N HIS A 195 10.65 9.96 -5.92
CA HIS A 195 11.06 8.99 -6.95
C HIS A 195 11.73 7.77 -6.32
N ALA A 196 10.98 7.06 -5.47
CA ALA A 196 11.43 5.92 -4.70
C ALA A 196 10.53 4.69 -4.92
N GLN A 197 11.11 3.50 -4.76
CA GLN A 197 10.35 2.27 -4.54
C GLN A 197 9.69 2.32 -3.16
N VAL A 198 8.58 1.60 -2.98
CA VAL A 198 7.86 1.58 -1.70
C VAL A 198 7.28 0.22 -1.36
N HIS A 199 7.42 -0.18 -0.09
CA HIS A 199 6.67 -1.27 0.51
C HIS A 199 5.77 -0.71 1.61
N LEU A 200 4.45 -0.90 1.49
CA LEU A 200 3.52 -0.69 2.59
C LEU A 200 3.35 -2.02 3.34
N VAL A 201 3.82 -2.07 4.57
CA VAL A 201 3.71 -3.22 5.46
C VAL A 201 2.70 -2.84 6.55
N ALA A 202 1.44 -2.82 6.17
CA ALA A 202 0.38 -2.23 6.97
C ALA A 202 -0.87 -3.10 7.02
N TYR A 203 -1.59 -3.02 8.15
CA TYR A 203 -2.82 -3.75 8.39
C TYR A 203 -3.75 -2.92 9.29
N GLY A 204 -4.94 -2.62 8.80
CA GLY A 204 -5.94 -1.83 9.52
C GLY A 204 -6.36 -2.45 10.85
N GLY A 205 -6.51 -1.61 11.87
CA GLY A 205 -6.96 -2.04 13.18
C GLY A 205 -5.94 -2.88 13.97
N ARG A 206 -4.66 -2.91 13.58
CA ARG A 206 -3.61 -3.66 14.28
C ARG A 206 -2.57 -2.75 14.89
N GLY A 207 -2.32 -2.91 16.18
CA GLY A 207 -1.29 -2.21 16.93
C GLY A 207 -0.07 -3.07 17.21
N ILE A 208 0.82 -2.56 18.04
CA ILE A 208 2.03 -3.26 18.51
C ILE A 208 1.66 -4.40 19.46
N THR A 209 0.69 -4.19 20.35
CA THR A 209 0.33 -5.15 21.42
C THR A 209 -1.11 -5.65 21.32
N ARG A 210 -2.02 -4.84 20.78
CA ARG A 210 -3.45 -5.13 20.73
C ARG A 210 -4.11 -4.54 19.47
N ASP A 211 -5.33 -4.95 19.20
CA ASP A 211 -6.13 -4.40 18.12
C ASP A 211 -6.90 -3.13 18.57
N TRP A 212 -7.60 -2.49 17.62
CA TRP A 212 -8.42 -1.30 17.83
C TRP A 212 -9.50 -1.48 18.91
N SER A 213 -9.95 -2.71 19.18
CA SER A 213 -10.96 -3.00 20.22
C SER A 213 -10.35 -3.24 21.61
N GLY A 214 -9.03 -3.19 21.73
CA GLY A 214 -8.28 -3.43 22.96
C GLY A 214 -8.00 -4.89 23.27
N LYS A 215 -8.36 -5.82 22.35
CA LYS A 215 -8.08 -7.23 22.51
C LYS A 215 -6.66 -7.56 22.06
N THR A 216 -6.02 -8.52 22.70
CA THR A 216 -4.75 -9.06 22.22
C THR A 216 -4.97 -9.73 20.87
N ALA A 217 -4.40 -9.15 19.83
CA ALA A 217 -4.51 -9.66 18.48
C ALA A 217 -3.46 -10.77 18.24
N THR A 218 -3.85 -11.81 17.52
CA THR A 218 -2.91 -12.83 17.05
C THR A 218 -2.07 -12.37 15.87
N ASN A 219 -2.43 -11.23 15.26
CA ASN A 219 -1.81 -10.64 14.09
C ASN A 219 -1.46 -9.17 14.33
N THR A 220 -0.62 -8.92 15.35
CA THR A 220 -0.09 -7.60 15.69
C THR A 220 0.98 -7.17 14.67
N VAL A 221 1.37 -5.89 14.70
CA VAL A 221 2.41 -5.33 13.80
C VAL A 221 3.70 -6.15 13.83
N PRO A 222 4.27 -6.54 14.99
CA PRO A 222 5.45 -7.41 15.03
C PRO A 222 5.26 -8.76 14.34
N VAL A 223 4.04 -9.31 14.38
CA VAL A 223 3.72 -10.61 13.79
C VAL A 223 3.62 -10.51 12.27
N PHE A 224 2.80 -9.60 11.74
CA PHE A 224 2.66 -9.49 10.27
C PHE A 224 3.89 -8.86 9.60
N PHE A 225 4.73 -8.13 10.33
CA PHE A 225 6.02 -7.65 9.81
C PHE A 225 6.93 -8.79 9.33
N ALA A 226 6.83 -9.97 9.92
CA ALA A 226 7.60 -11.15 9.50
C ALA A 226 7.01 -11.90 8.30
N ARG A 227 5.85 -11.47 7.75
CA ARG A 227 5.09 -12.22 6.76
C ARG A 227 5.11 -11.59 5.36
N ALA A 228 4.93 -12.42 4.33
CA ALA A 228 4.65 -11.98 2.97
C ALA A 228 3.14 -11.79 2.74
N MET A 229 2.31 -12.65 3.37
CA MET A 229 0.85 -12.54 3.43
C MET A 229 0.45 -12.31 4.89
N PRO A 230 -0.15 -11.15 5.27
CA PRO A 230 -0.32 -10.77 6.67
C PRO A 230 -1.06 -11.79 7.52
N ASP A 231 -2.09 -12.44 6.97
CA ASP A 231 -2.96 -13.37 7.68
C ASP A 231 -2.51 -14.85 7.61
N ASP A 232 -1.48 -15.14 6.80
CA ASP A 232 -0.97 -16.50 6.65
C ASP A 232 0.27 -16.72 7.53
N PRO A 233 0.16 -17.50 8.62
CA PRO A 233 1.30 -17.74 9.52
C PRO A 233 2.46 -18.52 8.86
N ASN A 234 2.20 -19.20 7.75
CA ASN A 234 3.20 -19.97 7.02
C ASN A 234 3.91 -19.15 5.94
N SER A 235 3.38 -17.96 5.61
CA SER A 235 3.92 -17.08 4.57
C SER A 235 4.99 -16.16 5.15
N ILE A 236 6.21 -16.66 5.27
CA ILE A 236 7.33 -15.91 5.84
C ILE A 236 7.97 -15.00 4.80
N TRP A 237 8.19 -13.72 5.16
CA TRP A 237 8.89 -12.76 4.32
C TRP A 237 10.41 -12.91 4.45
N ASN A 238 11.07 -13.05 3.31
CA ASN A 238 12.54 -12.94 3.27
C ASN A 238 12.94 -11.46 3.15
N HIS A 239 13.39 -10.87 4.25
CA HIS A 239 13.76 -9.45 4.33
C HIS A 239 14.91 -9.06 3.39
N THR A 240 15.74 -10.01 2.93
CA THR A 240 16.82 -9.71 1.98
C THR A 240 16.33 -9.37 0.57
N ARG A 241 15.06 -9.67 0.25
CA ARG A 241 14.43 -9.31 -1.03
C ARG A 241 14.22 -7.81 -1.22
N TYR A 242 14.21 -7.06 -0.12
CA TYR A 242 14.03 -5.60 -0.16
C TYR A 242 14.77 -4.95 1.01
N THR A 243 15.76 -4.11 0.69
CA THR A 243 16.56 -3.37 1.67
C THR A 243 16.22 -1.89 1.60
N PRO A 244 15.33 -1.36 2.45
CA PRO A 244 14.95 0.03 2.42
C PRO A 244 16.10 0.93 2.92
N ASP A 245 16.17 2.15 2.36
CA ASP A 245 17.04 3.21 2.87
C ASP A 245 16.44 3.84 4.14
N VAL A 246 15.11 4.04 4.11
CA VAL A 246 14.34 4.57 5.24
C VAL A 246 13.12 3.70 5.51
N ILE A 247 12.88 3.44 6.79
CA ILE A 247 11.68 2.80 7.32
C ILE A 247 10.93 3.82 8.16
N VAL A 248 9.68 4.08 7.83
CA VAL A 248 8.77 4.91 8.63
C VAL A 248 7.84 3.98 9.40
N ILE A 249 7.76 4.14 10.72
CA ILE A 249 6.84 3.39 11.59
C ILE A 249 5.79 4.36 12.13
N ASN A 250 4.55 4.17 11.72
CA ASN A 250 3.38 4.97 12.09
C ASN A 250 2.28 4.06 12.59
N VAL A 251 2.26 3.79 13.90
CA VAL A 251 1.31 2.88 14.55
C VAL A 251 0.75 3.56 15.79
N GLY A 252 -0.57 3.67 15.86
CA GLY A 252 -1.28 4.30 16.97
C GLY A 252 -2.51 3.51 17.43
N THR A 253 -2.91 2.50 16.73
CA THR A 253 -4.12 1.67 16.96
C THR A 253 -4.22 1.09 18.37
N ASP A 254 -3.09 0.82 19.05
CA ASP A 254 -3.10 0.35 20.44
C ASP A 254 -3.90 1.29 21.37
N LEU A 255 -4.04 2.56 21.01
CA LEU A 255 -4.63 3.60 21.85
C LEU A 255 -6.10 3.90 21.50
N ASP A 256 -6.67 3.26 20.50
CA ASP A 256 -8.06 3.47 20.07
C ASP A 256 -9.06 3.00 21.13
N ALA A 257 -8.74 1.92 21.86
CA ALA A 257 -9.54 1.42 22.98
C ALA A 257 -9.21 2.10 24.33
N GLY A 258 -8.51 3.23 24.31
CA GLY A 258 -8.09 3.99 25.47
C GLY A 258 -6.67 3.70 25.93
N LEU A 259 -6.31 4.23 27.11
CA LEU A 259 -4.96 4.10 27.66
C LEU A 259 -4.61 2.64 28.00
N LEU A 260 -3.32 2.36 28.04
CA LEU A 260 -2.76 1.08 28.39
C LEU A 260 -1.55 1.29 29.33
N ASP A 261 -0.96 0.21 29.84
CA ASP A 261 0.22 0.25 30.67
C ASP A 261 1.39 0.82 29.87
N GLU A 262 1.83 2.02 30.25
CA GLU A 262 2.84 2.80 29.52
C GLU A 262 4.20 2.08 29.45
N GLU A 263 4.62 1.42 30.54
CA GLU A 263 5.90 0.72 30.56
C GLU A 263 5.90 -0.52 29.67
N LYS A 264 4.84 -1.34 29.75
CA LYS A 264 4.69 -2.50 28.86
C LYS A 264 4.58 -2.11 27.39
N PHE A 265 3.90 -1.00 27.09
CA PHE A 265 3.80 -0.49 25.72
C PHE A 265 5.15 0.00 25.21
N LEU A 266 5.90 0.74 26.03
CA LEU A 266 7.24 1.18 25.71
C LEU A 266 8.20 -0.01 25.46
N ASP A 267 8.13 -1.04 26.28
CA ASP A 267 8.96 -2.24 26.12
C ASP A 267 8.60 -2.98 24.83
N ALA A 268 7.32 -3.19 24.55
CA ALA A 268 6.85 -3.84 23.32
C ALA A 268 7.24 -3.05 22.06
N TYR A 269 7.08 -1.72 22.11
CA TYR A 269 7.45 -0.87 20.96
C TYR A 269 8.97 -0.88 20.75
N THR A 270 9.76 -0.83 21.84
CA THR A 270 11.23 -0.93 21.78
C THR A 270 11.65 -2.27 21.15
N ALA A 271 11.08 -3.39 21.61
CA ALA A 271 11.35 -4.71 21.06
C ALA A 271 10.98 -4.82 19.57
N PHE A 272 9.88 -4.18 19.16
CA PHE A 272 9.53 -4.14 17.75
C PHE A 272 10.54 -3.36 16.89
N VAL A 273 11.00 -2.19 17.36
CA VAL A 273 12.05 -1.43 16.65
C VAL A 273 13.36 -2.22 16.59
N GLU A 274 13.67 -3.03 17.59
CA GLU A 274 14.82 -3.97 17.58
C GLU A 274 14.64 -5.07 16.52
N GLN A 275 13.43 -5.64 16.42
CA GLN A 275 13.11 -6.60 15.37
C GLN A 275 13.29 -6.00 13.96
N VAL A 276 12.80 -4.78 13.74
CA VAL A 276 12.97 -4.05 12.47
C VAL A 276 14.45 -3.80 12.19
N ARG A 277 15.23 -3.37 13.19
CA ARG A 277 16.68 -3.14 13.07
C ARG A 277 17.45 -4.42 12.77
N ALA A 278 17.08 -5.53 13.38
CA ALA A 278 17.68 -6.84 13.09
C ALA A 278 17.45 -7.28 11.64
N ALA A 279 16.25 -7.02 11.12
CA ALA A 279 15.91 -7.33 9.72
C ALA A 279 16.56 -6.36 8.70
N HIS A 280 16.79 -5.11 9.09
CA HIS A 280 17.27 -4.03 8.22
C HIS A 280 18.37 -3.22 8.91
N SER A 281 19.56 -3.82 9.03
CA SER A 281 20.68 -3.29 9.81
C SER A 281 21.19 -1.92 9.36
N THR A 282 21.02 -1.56 8.09
CA THR A 282 21.51 -0.30 7.51
C THR A 282 20.46 0.79 7.36
N ALA A 283 19.18 0.46 7.41
CA ALA A 283 18.11 1.42 7.21
C ALA A 283 18.10 2.53 8.28
N SER A 284 17.72 3.73 7.89
CA SER A 284 17.31 4.77 8.83
C SER A 284 15.86 4.53 9.27
N ILE A 285 15.53 4.70 10.54
CA ILE A 285 14.19 4.46 11.10
C ILE A 285 13.61 5.77 11.59
N LEU A 286 12.43 6.12 11.10
CA LEU A 286 11.65 7.29 11.51
C LEU A 286 10.39 6.81 12.21
N LEU A 287 10.27 7.07 13.51
CA LEU A 287 9.04 6.83 14.25
C LEU A 287 8.18 8.07 14.15
N CYS A 288 6.89 7.93 13.85
CA CYS A 288 5.98 9.05 13.86
C CYS A 288 4.70 8.75 14.65
N GLU A 289 4.08 9.82 15.15
CA GLU A 289 2.80 9.73 15.80
C GLU A 289 1.71 9.42 14.77
N SER A 290 0.64 8.81 15.24
CA SER A 290 -0.54 8.59 14.41
C SER A 290 -1.33 9.90 14.24
N GLY A 291 -1.43 10.36 13.00
CA GLY A 291 -2.05 11.65 12.66
C GLY A 291 -3.54 11.75 13.00
N PHE A 292 -4.23 10.66 13.32
CA PHE A 292 -5.65 10.69 13.71
C PHE A 292 -5.90 10.66 15.23
N GLN A 293 -4.86 10.48 16.06
CA GLN A 293 -5.00 10.61 17.51
C GLN A 293 -5.21 12.08 17.89
N SER A 294 -6.30 12.36 18.64
CA SER A 294 -6.73 13.72 18.95
C SER A 294 -5.68 14.53 19.70
N ASP A 295 -5.50 15.78 19.31
CA ASP A 295 -4.70 16.78 20.03
C ASP A 295 -5.54 17.62 21.01
N GLY A 296 -6.83 17.29 21.15
CA GLY A 296 -7.80 17.99 22.00
C GLY A 296 -8.59 19.08 21.29
N SER A 297 -8.24 19.46 20.06
CA SER A 297 -8.93 20.52 19.31
C SER A 297 -10.33 20.12 18.86
N ASP A 298 -10.61 18.83 18.74
CA ASP A 298 -11.91 18.25 18.40
C ASP A 298 -12.78 17.94 19.64
N GLY A 299 -12.33 18.35 20.83
CA GLY A 299 -13.03 18.12 22.12
C GLY A 299 -12.81 16.72 22.70
N LYS A 300 -12.07 15.85 22.07
CA LYS A 300 -11.70 14.54 22.60
C LYS A 300 -10.46 14.62 23.50
N SER A 301 -10.19 13.57 24.26
CA SER A 301 -9.00 13.49 25.09
C SER A 301 -7.74 13.40 24.22
N ARG A 302 -6.75 14.23 24.54
CA ARG A 302 -5.42 14.15 23.95
C ARG A 302 -4.50 13.10 24.62
N ALA A 303 -4.95 12.51 25.73
CA ALA A 303 -4.12 11.59 26.51
C ALA A 303 -3.56 10.40 25.71
N PRO A 304 -4.31 9.76 24.76
CA PRO A 304 -3.76 8.75 23.89
C PRO A 304 -2.59 9.26 23.03
N ARG A 305 -2.72 10.44 22.43
CA ARG A 305 -1.65 11.06 21.64
C ARG A 305 -0.43 11.39 22.49
N ASP A 306 -0.65 11.98 23.67
CA ASP A 306 0.44 12.30 24.59
C ASP A 306 1.19 11.06 25.05
N LEU A 307 0.48 9.94 25.31
CA LEU A 307 1.12 8.67 25.64
C LEU A 307 1.96 8.18 24.45
N LEU A 308 1.43 8.16 23.24
CA LEU A 308 2.15 7.73 22.04
C LEU A 308 3.42 8.57 21.84
N LEU A 309 3.30 9.90 21.96
CA LEU A 309 4.43 10.82 21.81
C LEU A 309 5.53 10.58 22.84
N ARG A 310 5.19 10.35 24.11
CA ARG A 310 6.17 9.99 25.15
C ARG A 310 6.83 8.66 24.83
N THR A 311 6.04 7.66 24.41
CA THR A 311 6.53 6.33 24.06
C THR A 311 7.52 6.39 22.90
N ILE A 312 7.17 6.99 21.75
CA ILE A 312 8.09 7.03 20.61
C ILE A 312 9.39 7.80 20.90
N LYS A 313 9.32 8.88 21.70
CA LYS A 313 10.50 9.61 22.14
C LYS A 313 11.40 8.74 23.04
N ALA A 314 10.82 8.06 24.00
CA ALA A 314 11.54 7.15 24.89
C ALA A 314 12.16 5.96 24.14
N VAL A 315 11.46 5.41 23.13
CA VAL A 315 12.04 4.38 22.24
C VAL A 315 13.26 4.91 21.51
N VAL A 316 13.21 6.13 20.95
CA VAL A 316 14.37 6.74 20.27
C VAL A 316 15.53 6.92 21.23
N GLU A 317 15.27 7.38 22.47
CA GLU A 317 16.29 7.55 23.50
C GLU A 317 16.93 6.21 23.91
N ARG A 318 16.12 5.17 24.16
CA ARG A 318 16.61 3.82 24.46
C ARG A 318 17.47 3.27 23.32
N ARG A 319 17.04 3.44 22.07
CA ARG A 319 17.81 2.96 20.91
C ARG A 319 19.13 3.71 20.74
N ARG A 320 19.13 5.03 20.95
CA ARG A 320 20.37 5.83 20.93
C ARG A 320 21.32 5.46 22.04
N ALA A 321 20.83 5.25 23.26
CA ALA A 321 21.64 4.77 24.39
C ALA A 321 22.27 3.41 24.11
N ALA A 322 21.59 2.54 23.34
CA ALA A 322 22.11 1.26 22.85
C ALA A 322 23.02 1.39 21.61
N GLY A 323 23.40 2.60 21.19
CA GLY A 323 24.31 2.86 20.07
C GLY A 323 23.65 2.96 18.69
N ASP A 324 22.32 2.85 18.57
CA ASP A 324 21.62 3.00 17.31
C ASP A 324 21.33 4.48 17.00
N THR A 325 22.24 5.14 16.30
CA THR A 325 22.15 6.57 15.96
C THR A 325 21.24 6.89 14.79
N ARG A 326 20.71 5.88 14.09
CA ARG A 326 19.86 6.02 12.91
C ARG A 326 18.36 5.84 13.20
N VAL A 327 17.96 6.10 14.43
CA VAL A 327 16.55 6.16 14.85
C VAL A 327 16.21 7.59 15.20
N ARG A 328 15.14 8.12 14.66
CA ARG A 328 14.61 9.47 14.88
C ARG A 328 13.10 9.38 15.10
N PHE A 329 12.51 10.48 15.56
CA PHE A 329 11.06 10.65 15.50
C PHE A 329 10.71 11.93 14.73
N ALA A 330 9.53 11.95 14.14
CA ALA A 330 8.90 13.13 13.53
C ALA A 330 7.47 13.28 14.04
N LEU A 331 6.97 14.51 13.95
CA LEU A 331 5.59 14.84 14.27
C LEU A 331 4.82 15.01 12.97
N THR A 332 3.56 14.54 12.99
CA THR A 332 2.55 14.91 11.98
C THR A 332 1.49 15.77 12.64
N GLY A 333 0.78 16.57 11.87
CA GLY A 333 -0.37 17.31 12.37
C GLY A 333 -1.50 16.37 12.82
N PHE A 334 -2.46 16.89 13.59
CA PHE A 334 -3.71 16.19 13.85
C PHE A 334 -4.66 16.32 12.66
N HIS A 335 -5.15 15.20 12.18
CA HIS A 335 -6.06 15.10 11.03
C HIS A 335 -7.32 14.33 11.44
N PRO A 336 -8.40 15.01 11.80
CA PRO A 336 -9.58 14.39 12.46
C PRO A 336 -10.41 13.48 11.54
N GLY A 337 -10.07 13.37 10.26
CA GLY A 337 -10.90 12.66 9.29
C GLY A 337 -12.17 13.47 8.94
N THR A 338 -13.32 12.80 8.94
CA THR A 338 -14.64 13.45 8.76
C THR A 338 -15.46 13.38 10.05
N PRO A 339 -16.56 14.15 10.18
CA PRO A 339 -17.39 14.10 11.38
C PRO A 339 -17.98 12.73 11.73
N THR A 340 -18.10 11.85 10.73
CA THR A 340 -18.71 10.51 10.90
C THR A 340 -17.68 9.40 11.01
N ASN A 341 -16.41 9.67 10.64
CA ASN A 341 -15.35 8.67 10.69
C ASN A 341 -13.98 9.34 10.86
N SER A 342 -13.19 8.87 11.83
CA SER A 342 -11.89 9.44 12.17
C SER A 342 -10.77 9.10 11.17
N HIS A 343 -10.99 8.19 10.21
CA HIS A 343 -9.99 7.93 9.18
C HIS A 343 -9.79 9.16 8.30
N VAL A 344 -8.54 9.47 8.02
CA VAL A 344 -8.15 10.66 7.24
C VAL A 344 -8.53 10.49 5.76
N VAL A 345 -9.00 11.56 5.16
CA VAL A 345 -9.32 11.60 3.72
C VAL A 345 -8.10 11.94 2.88
N ALA A 346 -8.21 11.81 1.56
CA ALA A 346 -7.08 11.89 0.64
C ALA A 346 -6.25 13.18 0.77
N PHE A 347 -6.88 14.36 0.95
CA PHE A 347 -6.12 15.60 1.14
C PHE A 347 -5.37 15.65 2.48
N GLN A 348 -5.90 15.00 3.54
CA GLN A 348 -5.21 14.88 4.83
C GLN A 348 -4.03 13.90 4.73
N GLN A 349 -4.14 12.87 3.89
CA GLN A 349 -3.00 12.00 3.55
C GLN A 349 -1.87 12.80 2.87
N GLU A 350 -2.23 13.76 2.00
CA GLU A 350 -1.25 14.68 1.38
C GLU A 350 -0.58 15.58 2.42
N GLN A 351 -1.33 16.12 3.38
CA GLN A 351 -0.77 16.92 4.49
C GLN A 351 0.20 16.11 5.35
N ILE A 352 -0.14 14.85 5.70
CA ILE A 352 0.77 13.94 6.43
C ILE A 352 2.04 13.69 5.62
N ALA A 353 1.92 13.51 4.30
CA ALA A 353 3.07 13.33 3.44
C ALA A 353 3.95 14.60 3.40
N GLU A 354 3.35 15.79 3.37
CA GLU A 354 4.08 17.08 3.45
C GLU A 354 4.83 17.21 4.76
N ASP A 355 4.19 16.90 5.91
CA ASP A 355 4.82 16.94 7.23
C ASP A 355 6.04 16.02 7.34
N LEU A 356 5.98 14.85 6.72
CA LEU A 356 7.05 13.84 6.78
C LEU A 356 8.14 14.03 5.71
N LEU A 357 7.90 14.81 4.66
CA LEU A 357 8.83 14.97 3.53
C LEU A 357 10.19 15.52 3.96
N GLY A 358 10.20 16.59 4.75
CA GLY A 358 11.42 17.21 5.27
C GLY A 358 12.22 16.27 6.19
N PRO A 359 11.63 15.78 7.29
CA PRO A 359 12.26 14.83 8.19
C PRO A 359 12.81 13.57 7.50
N LEU A 360 12.07 13.04 6.50
CA LEU A 360 12.48 11.86 5.75
C LEU A 360 13.70 12.16 4.86
N ARG A 361 13.70 13.29 4.13
CA ARG A 361 14.84 13.72 3.33
C ARG A 361 16.10 13.94 4.17
N GLU A 362 15.96 14.63 5.31
CA GLU A 362 17.07 14.87 6.23
C GLU A 362 17.66 13.56 6.74
N LEU A 363 16.81 12.65 7.19
CA LEU A 363 17.24 11.35 7.73
C LEU A 363 17.92 10.48 6.68
N ALA A 364 17.45 10.54 5.43
CA ALA A 364 18.00 9.79 4.29
C ALA A 364 19.24 10.44 3.67
N GLY A 365 19.52 11.72 3.97
CA GLY A 365 20.52 12.51 3.27
C GLY A 365 20.13 12.82 1.81
N TRP A 366 18.84 12.85 1.49
CA TRP A 366 18.34 13.13 0.15
C TRP A 366 18.08 14.63 -0.05
N LYS A 367 18.54 15.13 -1.19
CA LYS A 367 18.30 16.52 -1.60
C LYS A 367 16.92 16.67 -2.24
#